data_1202f55fd1600639cac18bf2c0386a7b
#
_entry.id   1202f55fd1600639cac18bf2c0386a7b
#
_cell.length_a   1.000
_cell.length_b   1.000
_cell.length_c   1.000
_cell.angle_alpha   90.00
_cell.angle_beta   90.00
_cell.angle_gamma   90.00
#
_symmetry.space_group_name_H-M   'P 1'
#
loop_
_entity.id
_entity.type
_entity.pdbx_description
1 polymer ?
#
loop_
_entity_poly.entity_id
_entity_poly.type
_entity_poly.pdbx_seq_one_letter_code
_entity_poly.pdbx_strand_id
1 'polypeptide(L)'
;MDLVLATRSTHKIREIRRILEGVLDLRLLDLTEAGVRYDDAEEDLEPYDTFEANATSKAVYFQRIIGLPTVADDSGIEIDLLGGAPGVRSKRFAPRQGFEGLALDQANNEHLIASLGDAPLAERTARYVCVAALNRGAPNDVTVVRGEAAGLILDAPRGSGGFGYDPLFYDEELGKSFAEIAPEEKNARSHRGKAFRALAARLISAPER
;
A
#
# COMPACT_ATOMS: atom_id res chain seq x y z
N MET A 1 -5.20 -20.82 -10.37
CA MET A 1 -4.90 -20.90 -8.92
C MET A 1 -5.63 -19.76 -8.21
N ASP A 2 -6.29 -20.02 -7.06
CA ASP A 2 -6.90 -18.98 -6.27
C ASP A 2 -5.84 -18.31 -5.38
N LEU A 3 -5.84 -16.96 -5.35
CA LEU A 3 -4.99 -16.14 -4.51
C LEU A 3 -5.85 -15.13 -3.75
N VAL A 4 -5.75 -15.10 -2.43
CA VAL A 4 -6.54 -14.20 -1.60
C VAL A 4 -5.78 -12.89 -1.34
N LEU A 5 -6.44 -11.76 -1.55
CA LEU A 5 -5.97 -10.43 -1.20
C LEU A 5 -6.41 -10.08 0.22
N ALA A 6 -5.49 -10.16 1.18
CA ALA A 6 -5.76 -9.92 2.61
C ALA A 6 -5.74 -8.43 2.93
N THR A 7 -6.74 -7.71 2.43
CA THR A 7 -6.95 -6.29 2.72
C THR A 7 -8.45 -5.97 2.71
N ARG A 8 -8.87 -5.06 3.60
CA ARG A 8 -10.24 -4.50 3.62
C ARG A 8 -10.34 -3.20 2.79
N SER A 9 -9.22 -2.67 2.31
CA SER A 9 -9.21 -1.42 1.52
C SER A 9 -9.68 -1.66 0.10
N THR A 10 -10.85 -1.12 -0.25
CA THR A 10 -11.42 -1.20 -1.60
C THR A 10 -10.53 -0.53 -2.65
N HIS A 11 -9.78 0.53 -2.27
CA HIS A 11 -8.82 1.20 -3.14
C HIS A 11 -7.64 0.28 -3.47
N LYS A 12 -7.04 -0.36 -2.46
CA LYS A 12 -5.96 -1.32 -2.66
C LYS A 12 -6.41 -2.51 -3.52
N ILE A 13 -7.59 -3.08 -3.25
CA ILE A 13 -8.14 -4.20 -4.04
C ILE A 13 -8.24 -3.82 -5.52
N ARG A 14 -8.80 -2.64 -5.84
CA ARG A 14 -8.94 -2.17 -7.23
C ARG A 14 -7.59 -1.98 -7.92
N GLU A 15 -6.62 -1.36 -7.25
CA GLU A 15 -5.27 -1.17 -7.81
C GLU A 15 -4.59 -2.52 -8.04
N ILE A 16 -4.59 -3.44 -7.07
CA ILE A 16 -3.93 -4.74 -7.19
C ILE A 16 -4.56 -5.58 -8.30
N ARG A 17 -5.89 -5.61 -8.40
CA ARG A 17 -6.59 -6.32 -9.49
C ARG A 17 -6.15 -5.80 -10.87
N ARG A 18 -6.08 -4.48 -11.06
CA ARG A 18 -5.60 -3.88 -12.32
C ARG A 18 -4.13 -4.17 -12.60
N ILE A 19 -3.26 -4.13 -11.58
CA ILE A 19 -1.82 -4.41 -11.73
C ILE A 19 -1.57 -5.85 -12.18
N LEU A 20 -2.38 -6.80 -11.67
CA LEU A 20 -2.22 -8.23 -11.95
C LEU A 20 -3.09 -8.73 -13.12
N GLU A 21 -3.93 -7.87 -13.69
CA GLU A 21 -4.77 -8.20 -14.83
C GLU A 21 -3.94 -8.67 -16.03
N GLY A 22 -4.23 -9.87 -16.53
CA GLY A 22 -3.54 -10.48 -17.67
C GLY A 22 -2.07 -10.88 -17.42
N VAL A 23 -1.54 -10.68 -16.21
CA VAL A 23 -0.16 -11.05 -15.86
C VAL A 23 -0.06 -12.51 -15.45
N LEU A 24 -1.08 -13.02 -14.80
CA LEU A 24 -1.16 -14.37 -14.25
C LEU A 24 -2.55 -14.96 -14.50
N ASP A 25 -2.61 -16.26 -14.78
CA ASP A 25 -3.89 -17.02 -14.76
C ASP A 25 -4.29 -17.31 -13.31
N LEU A 26 -4.59 -16.24 -12.58
CA LEU A 26 -4.97 -16.25 -11.18
C LEU A 26 -6.41 -15.76 -11.01
N ARG A 27 -7.16 -16.45 -10.18
CA ARG A 27 -8.40 -15.93 -9.61
C ARG A 27 -8.07 -15.19 -8.33
N LEU A 28 -8.20 -13.87 -8.36
CA LEU A 28 -7.99 -13.01 -7.19
C LEU A 28 -9.29 -12.89 -6.40
N LEU A 29 -9.27 -13.36 -5.15
CA LEU A 29 -10.38 -13.25 -4.20
C LEU A 29 -10.04 -12.18 -3.16
N ASP A 30 -10.96 -11.29 -2.84
CA ASP A 30 -10.84 -10.49 -1.63
C ASP A 30 -11.33 -11.28 -0.40
N LEU A 31 -11.18 -10.71 0.81
CA LEU A 31 -11.59 -11.37 2.05
C LEU A 31 -13.08 -11.69 2.11
N THR A 32 -13.94 -10.88 1.49
CA THR A 32 -15.37 -11.11 1.43
C THR A 32 -15.71 -12.26 0.48
N GLU A 33 -15.10 -12.28 -0.70
CA GLU A 33 -15.25 -13.38 -1.67
C GLU A 33 -14.67 -14.69 -1.15
N ALA A 34 -13.65 -14.64 -0.27
CA ALA A 34 -13.10 -15.77 0.44
C ALA A 34 -13.94 -16.21 1.67
N GLY A 35 -15.07 -15.53 1.93
CA GLY A 35 -15.99 -15.87 3.03
C GLY A 35 -15.53 -15.42 4.42
N VAL A 36 -14.51 -14.55 4.51
CA VAL A 36 -13.96 -14.06 5.79
C VAL A 36 -14.77 -12.87 6.29
N ARG A 37 -15.47 -13.04 7.40
CA ARG A 37 -16.12 -11.94 8.11
C ARG A 37 -15.08 -11.11 8.85
N TYR A 38 -15.38 -9.83 9.07
CA TYR A 38 -14.55 -8.96 9.89
C TYR A 38 -14.52 -9.47 11.34
N ASP A 39 -13.35 -9.40 11.95
CA ASP A 39 -13.10 -9.72 13.36
C ASP A 39 -12.24 -8.60 13.97
N ASP A 40 -12.56 -8.19 15.20
CA ASP A 40 -11.84 -7.12 15.91
C ASP A 40 -10.34 -7.42 16.09
N ALA A 41 -9.94 -8.71 16.09
CA ALA A 41 -8.54 -9.11 16.11
C ALA A 41 -7.75 -8.63 14.87
N GLU A 42 -8.43 -8.21 13.79
CA GLU A 42 -7.77 -7.63 12.62
C GLU A 42 -7.10 -6.28 12.92
N GLU A 43 -7.57 -5.54 13.94
CA GLU A 43 -6.99 -4.26 14.33
C GLU A 43 -5.56 -4.40 14.89
N ASP A 44 -5.23 -5.56 15.46
CA ASP A 44 -3.95 -5.86 16.07
C ASP A 44 -2.94 -6.54 15.11
N LEU A 45 -3.24 -6.62 13.82
CA LEU A 45 -2.38 -7.30 12.85
C LEU A 45 -1.18 -6.46 12.37
N GLU A 46 -1.18 -5.15 12.63
CA GLU A 46 -0.16 -4.21 12.18
C GLU A 46 0.52 -3.48 13.38
N PRO A 47 1.05 -4.22 14.40
CA PRO A 47 1.64 -3.59 15.57
C PRO A 47 3.12 -3.22 15.40
N TYR A 48 3.75 -3.64 14.30
CA TYR A 48 5.19 -3.54 14.09
C TYR A 48 5.61 -2.20 13.49
N ASP A 49 6.89 -1.86 13.69
CA ASP A 49 7.49 -0.63 13.18
C ASP A 49 8.06 -0.77 11.76
N THR A 50 7.83 -1.91 11.08
CA THR A 50 8.27 -2.14 9.70
C THR A 50 7.12 -2.64 8.82
N PHE A 51 7.11 -2.19 7.56
CA PHE A 51 6.14 -2.64 6.56
C PHE A 51 6.23 -4.16 6.32
N GLU A 52 7.44 -4.71 6.34
CA GLU A 52 7.72 -6.13 6.13
C GLU A 52 7.06 -7.00 7.21
N ALA A 53 7.20 -6.60 8.48
CA ALA A 53 6.62 -7.34 9.59
C ALA A 53 5.09 -7.26 9.59
N ASN A 54 4.52 -6.08 9.33
CA ASN A 54 3.07 -5.87 9.25
C ASN A 54 2.44 -6.65 8.09
N ALA A 55 3.01 -6.58 6.88
CA ALA A 55 2.52 -7.33 5.72
C ALA A 55 2.60 -8.85 5.97
N THR A 56 3.71 -9.32 6.56
CA THR A 56 3.90 -10.74 6.91
C THR A 56 2.88 -11.22 7.94
N SER A 57 2.66 -10.46 9.01
CA SER A 57 1.68 -10.75 10.06
C SER A 57 0.29 -10.97 9.46
N LYS A 58 -0.17 -10.04 8.62
CA LYS A 58 -1.46 -10.15 7.94
C LYS A 58 -1.54 -11.36 7.01
N ALA A 59 -0.53 -11.58 6.18
CA ALA A 59 -0.52 -12.70 5.25
C ALA A 59 -0.60 -14.05 5.97
N VAL A 60 0.14 -14.20 7.08
CA VAL A 60 0.15 -15.41 7.91
C VAL A 60 -1.19 -15.60 8.62
N TYR A 61 -1.75 -14.53 9.21
CA TYR A 61 -3.02 -14.60 9.92
C TYR A 61 -4.16 -15.06 8.99
N PHE A 62 -4.35 -14.38 7.87
CA PHE A 62 -5.44 -14.72 6.96
C PHE A 62 -5.23 -16.05 6.24
N GLN A 63 -3.99 -16.41 5.90
CA GLN A 63 -3.72 -17.73 5.32
C GLN A 63 -4.13 -18.85 6.26
N ARG A 64 -3.86 -18.74 7.57
CA ARG A 64 -4.28 -19.74 8.57
C ARG A 64 -5.79 -19.91 8.67
N ILE A 65 -6.56 -18.82 8.50
CA ILE A 65 -8.01 -18.84 8.54
C ILE A 65 -8.60 -19.45 7.26
N ILE A 66 -8.02 -19.09 6.10
CA ILE A 66 -8.60 -19.39 4.79
C ILE A 66 -8.08 -20.71 4.22
N GLY A 67 -6.84 -21.07 4.53
CA GLY A 67 -6.19 -22.27 3.97
C GLY A 67 -5.73 -22.14 2.52
N LEU A 68 -5.91 -20.97 1.88
CA LEU A 68 -5.47 -20.69 0.51
C LEU A 68 -4.21 -19.80 0.50
N PRO A 69 -3.42 -19.82 -0.59
CA PRO A 69 -2.38 -18.82 -0.79
C PRO A 69 -2.91 -17.41 -0.59
N THR A 70 -2.26 -16.63 0.26
CA THR A 70 -2.75 -15.33 0.71
C THR A 70 -1.66 -14.29 0.61
N VAL A 71 -1.96 -13.15 -0.04
CA VAL A 71 -1.08 -11.99 -0.11
C VAL A 71 -1.68 -10.83 0.68
N ALA A 72 -0.85 -10.23 1.52
CA ALA A 72 -1.16 -8.96 2.19
C ALA A 72 -0.15 -7.89 1.78
N ASP A 73 -0.57 -6.62 1.79
CA ASP A 73 0.36 -5.50 1.68
C ASP A 73 0.30 -4.62 2.92
N ASP A 74 1.47 -4.06 3.28
CA ASP A 74 1.53 -2.87 4.09
C ASP A 74 2.23 -1.76 3.31
N SER A 75 1.71 -0.53 3.41
CA SER A 75 2.17 0.57 2.57
C SER A 75 1.97 1.92 3.25
N GLY A 76 2.88 2.83 2.96
CA GLY A 76 2.86 4.17 3.51
C GLY A 76 3.79 5.10 2.76
N ILE A 77 3.94 6.29 3.30
CA ILE A 77 4.85 7.32 2.81
C ILE A 77 5.93 7.60 3.84
N GLU A 78 7.15 7.69 3.39
CA GLU A 78 8.32 8.10 4.19
C GLU A 78 8.80 9.44 3.67
N ILE A 79 9.05 10.39 4.57
CA ILE A 79 9.46 11.75 4.24
C ILE A 79 10.78 12.05 4.93
N ASP A 80 11.79 12.44 4.15
CA ASP A 80 13.16 12.55 4.65
C ASP A 80 13.30 13.64 5.71
N LEU A 81 12.66 14.81 5.53
CA LEU A 81 12.62 15.89 6.53
C LEU A 81 11.99 15.48 7.87
N LEU A 82 11.14 14.46 7.87
CA LEU A 82 10.49 13.95 9.06
C LEU A 82 11.16 12.68 9.60
N GLY A 83 12.40 12.39 9.16
CA GLY A 83 13.14 11.20 9.58
C GLY A 83 12.49 9.89 9.17
N GLY A 84 11.73 9.88 8.07
CA GLY A 84 10.98 8.72 7.58
C GLY A 84 9.54 8.64 8.08
N ALA A 85 9.12 9.55 8.98
CA ALA A 85 7.70 9.61 9.34
C ALA A 85 6.85 10.08 8.14
N PRO A 86 5.56 9.68 8.06
CA PRO A 86 4.82 8.83 8.99
C PRO A 86 5.11 7.32 8.90
N GLY A 87 5.75 6.80 7.82
CA GLY A 87 6.12 5.40 7.67
C GLY A 87 4.91 4.46 7.79
N VAL A 88 5.00 3.43 8.63
CA VAL A 88 3.90 2.48 8.89
C VAL A 88 2.66 3.13 9.51
N ARG A 89 2.80 4.35 10.02
CA ARG A 89 1.69 5.12 10.61
C ARG A 89 0.98 6.02 9.60
N SER A 90 1.23 5.88 8.32
CA SER A 90 0.70 6.76 7.26
C SER A 90 -0.82 6.93 7.31
N LYS A 91 -1.58 5.87 7.58
CA LYS A 91 -3.03 5.93 7.71
C LYS A 91 -3.52 6.66 8.98
N ARG A 92 -2.64 6.82 9.98
CA ARG A 92 -2.95 7.35 11.33
C ARG A 92 -1.98 8.44 11.72
N PHE A 93 -1.57 9.28 10.78
CA PHE A 93 -0.56 10.32 11.00
C PHE A 93 -1.11 11.54 11.75
N ALA A 94 -2.27 12.04 11.34
CA ALA A 94 -2.95 13.09 12.07
C ALA A 94 -3.38 12.63 13.47
N PRO A 95 -3.36 13.50 14.48
CA PRO A 95 -3.92 13.21 15.80
C PRO A 95 -5.37 12.73 15.66
N ARG A 96 -5.72 11.66 16.37
CA ARG A 96 -7.06 11.06 16.30
C ARG A 96 -8.12 12.07 16.73
N GLN A 97 -9.05 12.38 15.83
CA GLN A 97 -10.22 13.25 16.06
C GLN A 97 -11.53 12.61 15.59
N GLY A 98 -11.58 11.28 15.46
CA GLY A 98 -12.79 10.57 15.02
C GLY A 98 -13.07 10.66 13.51
N PHE A 99 -12.08 11.03 12.70
CA PHE A 99 -12.21 11.07 11.23
C PHE A 99 -12.10 9.66 10.63
N GLU A 100 -12.87 9.42 9.57
CA GLU A 100 -12.81 8.20 8.78
C GLU A 100 -12.85 8.51 7.26
N GLY A 101 -12.36 7.59 6.44
CA GLY A 101 -12.40 7.70 4.98
C GLY A 101 -11.75 8.97 4.44
N LEU A 102 -12.44 9.69 3.56
CA LEU A 102 -11.92 10.92 2.92
C LEU A 102 -11.57 12.02 3.94
N ALA A 103 -12.32 12.14 5.04
CA ALA A 103 -12.02 13.11 6.07
C ALA A 103 -10.72 12.78 6.81
N LEU A 104 -10.41 11.49 6.99
CA LEU A 104 -9.13 11.05 7.55
C LEU A 104 -7.97 11.32 6.57
N ASP A 105 -8.14 11.04 5.28
CA ASP A 105 -7.13 11.35 4.26
C ASP A 105 -6.85 12.86 4.23
N GLN A 106 -7.89 13.69 4.27
CA GLN A 106 -7.73 15.14 4.32
C GLN A 106 -7.00 15.60 5.59
N ALA A 107 -7.38 15.09 6.76
CA ALA A 107 -6.72 15.43 8.03
C ALA A 107 -5.23 15.02 8.02
N ASN A 108 -4.91 13.85 7.47
CA ASN A 108 -3.52 13.40 7.30
C ASN A 108 -2.73 14.31 6.35
N ASN A 109 -3.34 14.75 5.24
CA ASN A 109 -2.71 15.67 4.28
C ASN A 109 -2.45 17.05 4.91
N GLU A 110 -3.43 17.61 5.61
CA GLU A 110 -3.30 18.89 6.31
C GLU A 110 -2.22 18.82 7.40
N HIS A 111 -2.20 17.72 8.16
CA HIS A 111 -1.18 17.50 9.19
C HIS A 111 0.21 17.36 8.58
N LEU A 112 0.34 16.71 7.44
CA LEU A 112 1.60 16.58 6.71
C LEU A 112 2.12 17.94 6.25
N ILE A 113 1.28 18.74 5.60
CA ILE A 113 1.66 20.10 5.15
C ILE A 113 2.12 20.95 6.35
N ALA A 114 1.35 20.92 7.45
CA ALA A 114 1.69 21.64 8.67
C ALA A 114 3.02 21.19 9.28
N SER A 115 3.32 19.88 9.22
CA SER A 115 4.57 19.30 9.73
C SER A 115 5.80 19.69 8.91
N LEU A 116 5.62 19.96 7.62
CA LEU A 116 6.70 20.39 6.72
C LEU A 116 6.93 21.93 6.74
N GLY A 117 5.94 22.69 7.22
CA GLY A 117 6.04 24.13 7.36
C GLY A 117 6.44 24.83 6.04
N ASP A 118 7.36 25.78 6.15
CA ASP A 118 7.84 26.59 5.00
C ASP A 118 9.06 25.95 4.29
N ALA A 119 9.32 24.66 4.47
CA ALA A 119 10.43 23.99 3.79
C ALA A 119 10.28 24.12 2.26
N PRO A 120 11.36 24.47 1.53
CA PRO A 120 11.31 24.54 0.06
C PRO A 120 10.96 23.19 -0.56
N LEU A 121 10.29 23.19 -1.72
CA LEU A 121 9.86 21.96 -2.41
C LEU A 121 11.00 20.95 -2.61
N ALA A 122 12.19 21.43 -2.98
CA ALA A 122 13.34 20.58 -3.23
C ALA A 122 13.84 19.81 -1.98
N GLU A 123 13.47 20.24 -0.77
CA GLU A 123 13.80 19.58 0.49
C GLU A 123 12.68 18.61 0.96
N ARG A 124 11.50 18.67 0.36
CA ARG A 124 10.34 17.82 0.71
C ARG A 124 10.40 16.45 0.04
N THR A 125 11.61 15.87 -0.01
CA THR A 125 11.82 14.55 -0.60
C THR A 125 11.06 13.48 0.17
N ALA A 126 10.42 12.59 -0.57
CA ALA A 126 9.58 11.53 -0.04
C ALA A 126 9.64 10.28 -0.91
N ARG A 127 9.23 9.16 -0.34
CA ARG A 127 8.96 7.94 -1.09
C ARG A 127 7.72 7.26 -0.58
N TYR A 128 6.88 6.84 -1.49
CA TYR A 128 5.88 5.83 -1.20
C TYR A 128 6.55 4.44 -1.14
N VAL A 129 6.14 3.65 -0.16
CA VAL A 129 6.59 2.27 0.06
C VAL A 129 5.40 1.34 0.03
N CYS A 130 5.54 0.19 -0.63
CA CYS A 130 4.63 -0.93 -0.53
C CYS A 130 5.43 -2.21 -0.33
N VAL A 131 5.13 -2.94 0.72
CA VAL A 131 5.62 -4.29 0.93
C VAL A 131 4.47 -5.27 0.74
N ALA A 132 4.64 -6.22 -0.16
CA ALA A 132 3.71 -7.32 -0.36
C ALA A 132 4.32 -8.62 0.19
N ALA A 133 3.58 -9.31 1.06
CA ALA A 133 3.96 -10.60 1.64
C ALA A 133 2.97 -11.67 1.18
N LEU A 134 3.47 -12.74 0.55
CA LEU A 134 2.71 -13.90 0.12
C LEU A 134 3.02 -15.09 1.00
N ASN A 135 2.00 -15.66 1.65
CA ASN A 135 2.09 -16.95 2.35
C ASN A 135 1.35 -18.02 1.54
N ARG A 136 2.08 -19.10 1.17
CA ARG A 136 1.54 -20.24 0.40
C ARG A 136 1.00 -21.38 1.28
N GLY A 137 1.08 -21.25 2.60
CA GLY A 137 0.49 -22.22 3.54
C GLY A 137 1.48 -23.09 4.28
N ALA A 138 2.75 -23.18 3.88
CA ALA A 138 3.76 -23.82 4.69
C ALA A 138 4.28 -22.88 5.79
N PRO A 139 4.59 -23.37 7.00
CA PRO A 139 5.28 -22.58 8.01
C PRO A 139 6.58 -22.02 7.43
N ASN A 140 6.78 -20.71 7.51
CA ASN A 140 7.93 -19.98 6.95
C ASN A 140 8.00 -19.87 5.42
N ASP A 141 6.99 -20.28 4.65
CA ASP A 141 6.93 -20.05 3.19
C ASP A 141 6.31 -18.67 2.89
N VAL A 142 6.94 -17.64 3.41
CA VAL A 142 6.54 -16.25 3.14
C VAL A 142 7.52 -15.61 2.18
N THR A 143 7.02 -15.23 1.01
CA THR A 143 7.78 -14.43 0.04
C THR A 143 7.45 -12.96 0.26
N VAL A 144 8.46 -12.15 0.54
CA VAL A 144 8.32 -10.71 0.74
C VAL A 144 8.96 -9.95 -0.42
N VAL A 145 8.27 -8.96 -0.94
CA VAL A 145 8.77 -8.04 -1.96
C VAL A 145 8.45 -6.59 -1.59
N ARG A 146 9.36 -5.68 -1.93
CA ARG A 146 9.24 -4.24 -1.67
C ARG A 146 9.24 -3.48 -2.99
N GLY A 147 8.37 -2.49 -3.11
CA GLY A 147 8.35 -1.53 -4.21
C GLY A 147 8.30 -0.11 -3.66
N GLU A 148 9.02 0.79 -4.33
CA GLU A 148 9.13 2.19 -3.93
C GLU A 148 8.89 3.12 -5.10
N ALA A 149 8.27 4.28 -4.82
CA ALA A 149 8.18 5.40 -5.75
C ALA A 149 8.73 6.65 -5.07
N ALA A 150 9.82 7.20 -5.59
CA ALA A 150 10.37 8.46 -5.12
C ALA A 150 9.61 9.64 -5.69
N GLY A 151 9.57 10.75 -4.96
CA GLY A 151 8.91 11.99 -5.35
C GLY A 151 9.08 13.08 -4.30
N LEU A 152 8.27 14.13 -4.42
CA LEU A 152 8.26 15.28 -3.51
C LEU A 152 6.86 15.47 -2.91
N ILE A 153 6.79 16.19 -1.80
CA ILE A 153 5.51 16.58 -1.19
C ILE A 153 5.20 18.04 -1.53
N LEU A 154 4.10 18.26 -2.24
CA LEU A 154 3.60 19.59 -2.55
C LEU A 154 3.15 20.35 -1.30
N ASP A 155 3.12 21.67 -1.38
CA ASP A 155 2.62 22.59 -0.35
C ASP A 155 1.09 22.71 -0.34
N ALA A 156 0.44 22.31 -1.43
CA ALA A 156 -1.01 22.26 -1.57
C ALA A 156 -1.46 21.06 -2.42
N PRO A 157 -2.65 20.51 -2.17
CA PRO A 157 -3.19 19.39 -2.94
C PRO A 157 -3.41 19.75 -4.41
N ARG A 158 -3.06 18.84 -5.32
CA ARG A 158 -3.30 18.93 -6.76
C ARG A 158 -3.98 17.67 -7.26
N GLY A 159 -5.01 17.82 -8.09
CA GLY A 159 -5.82 16.73 -8.60
C GLY A 159 -6.86 16.21 -7.61
N SER A 160 -7.68 15.26 -8.05
CA SER A 160 -8.78 14.68 -7.26
C SER A 160 -8.86 13.15 -7.37
N GLY A 161 -7.92 12.53 -8.08
CA GLY A 161 -7.84 11.07 -8.21
C GLY A 161 -7.13 10.42 -7.03
N GLY A 162 -7.12 9.09 -7.03
CA GLY A 162 -6.39 8.32 -6.04
C GLY A 162 -7.00 8.34 -4.63
N PHE A 163 -6.15 8.22 -3.60
CA PHE A 163 -6.50 8.24 -2.19
C PHE A 163 -5.27 8.55 -1.31
N GLY A 164 -5.51 8.80 -0.03
CA GLY A 164 -4.43 9.11 0.91
C GLY A 164 -3.66 10.36 0.54
N TYR A 165 -2.35 10.24 0.41
CA TYR A 165 -1.47 11.37 0.09
C TYR A 165 -1.28 11.61 -1.41
N ASP A 166 -2.01 10.94 -2.30
CA ASP A 166 -1.88 11.09 -3.75
C ASP A 166 -1.97 12.56 -4.24
N PRO A 167 -2.83 13.43 -3.67
CA PRO A 167 -2.89 14.85 -4.08
C PRO A 167 -1.64 15.66 -3.73
N LEU A 168 -0.85 15.21 -2.76
CA LEU A 168 0.39 15.87 -2.34
C LEU A 168 1.64 15.21 -2.93
N PHE A 169 1.57 13.94 -3.32
CA PHE A 169 2.74 13.22 -3.83
C PHE A 169 3.02 13.56 -5.29
N TYR A 170 4.10 14.26 -5.53
CA TYR A 170 4.49 14.79 -6.83
C TYR A 170 5.57 13.93 -7.49
N ASP A 171 5.28 13.44 -8.69
CA ASP A 171 6.23 12.73 -9.55
C ASP A 171 6.95 13.78 -10.42
N GLU A 172 8.25 13.98 -10.18
CA GLU A 172 9.04 15.00 -10.88
C GLU A 172 9.21 14.71 -12.37
N GLU A 173 9.26 13.43 -12.77
CA GLU A 173 9.39 13.08 -14.19
C GLU A 173 8.13 13.42 -14.99
N LEU A 174 6.95 13.26 -14.37
CA LEU A 174 5.67 13.58 -14.98
C LEU A 174 5.27 15.06 -14.80
N GLY A 175 5.84 15.75 -13.83
CA GLY A 175 5.41 17.09 -13.46
C GLY A 175 3.99 17.17 -12.89
N LYS A 176 3.50 16.08 -12.28
CA LYS A 176 2.14 15.89 -11.80
C LYS A 176 2.10 15.22 -10.43
N SER A 177 1.04 15.48 -9.66
CA SER A 177 0.74 14.65 -8.51
C SER A 177 0.14 13.30 -8.91
N PHE A 178 0.18 12.31 -8.02
CA PHE A 178 -0.46 11.02 -8.27
C PHE A 178 -1.98 11.12 -8.42
N ALA A 179 -2.60 12.18 -7.90
CA ALA A 179 -4.02 12.45 -8.08
C ALA A 179 -4.37 13.11 -9.43
N GLU A 180 -3.38 13.57 -10.20
CA GLU A 180 -3.55 14.17 -11.53
C GLU A 180 -3.32 13.19 -12.67
N ILE A 181 -2.82 11.98 -12.40
CA ILE A 181 -2.51 10.98 -13.44
C ILE A 181 -3.57 9.89 -13.52
N ALA A 182 -3.69 9.31 -14.71
CA ALA A 182 -4.62 8.20 -14.94
C ALA A 182 -4.25 6.97 -14.08
N PRO A 183 -5.23 6.17 -13.65
CA PRO A 183 -4.97 4.99 -12.82
C PRO A 183 -3.96 4.01 -13.43
N GLU A 184 -3.99 3.83 -14.74
CA GLU A 184 -3.08 2.94 -15.48
C GLU A 184 -1.63 3.45 -15.41
N GLU A 185 -1.43 4.76 -15.61
CA GLU A 185 -0.13 5.41 -15.50
C GLU A 185 0.39 5.37 -14.06
N LYS A 186 -0.48 5.65 -13.08
CA LYS A 186 -0.14 5.49 -11.66
C LYS A 186 0.28 4.05 -11.35
N ASN A 187 -0.46 3.05 -11.81
CA ASN A 187 -0.14 1.64 -11.57
C ASN A 187 1.22 1.24 -12.18
N ALA A 188 1.60 1.81 -13.32
CA ALA A 188 2.90 1.56 -13.93
C ALA A 188 4.07 2.06 -13.08
N ARG A 189 3.91 3.19 -12.40
CA ARG A 189 4.98 3.91 -11.69
C ARG A 189 4.96 3.72 -10.17
N SER A 190 3.80 3.43 -9.59
CA SER A 190 3.60 3.42 -8.14
C SER A 190 4.38 2.32 -7.41
N HIS A 191 4.63 2.56 -6.13
CA HIS A 191 5.18 1.61 -5.18
C HIS A 191 4.45 0.27 -5.20
N ARG A 192 3.09 0.28 -5.17
CA ARG A 192 2.25 -0.92 -5.23
C ARG A 192 2.39 -1.63 -6.57
N GLY A 193 2.40 -0.88 -7.67
CA GLY A 193 2.63 -1.46 -9.00
C GLY A 193 3.96 -2.18 -9.10
N LYS A 194 5.04 -1.58 -8.57
CA LYS A 194 6.38 -2.19 -8.55
C LYS A 194 6.40 -3.44 -7.66
N ALA A 195 5.83 -3.38 -6.44
CA ALA A 195 5.80 -4.52 -5.52
C ALA A 195 5.02 -5.71 -6.11
N PHE A 196 3.80 -5.48 -6.62
CA PHE A 196 2.97 -6.58 -7.10
C PHE A 196 3.46 -7.17 -8.43
N ARG A 197 4.08 -6.39 -9.32
CA ARG A 197 4.77 -6.95 -10.50
C ARG A 197 5.99 -7.80 -10.10
N ALA A 198 6.77 -7.35 -9.12
CA ALA A 198 7.89 -8.14 -8.61
C ALA A 198 7.41 -9.46 -7.95
N LEU A 199 6.28 -9.41 -7.24
CA LEU A 199 5.66 -10.61 -6.68
C LEU A 199 5.17 -11.55 -7.78
N ALA A 200 4.50 -11.05 -8.79
CA ALA A 200 4.03 -11.84 -9.93
C ALA A 200 5.19 -12.54 -10.67
N ALA A 201 6.30 -11.86 -10.89
CA ALA A 201 7.50 -12.45 -11.48
C ALA A 201 8.03 -13.63 -10.66
N ARG A 202 7.98 -13.56 -9.33
CA ARG A 202 8.37 -14.67 -8.44
C ARG A 202 7.38 -15.82 -8.46
N LEU A 203 6.08 -15.55 -8.65
CA LEU A 203 5.07 -16.59 -8.79
C LEU A 203 5.26 -17.40 -10.08
N ILE A 204 5.58 -16.72 -11.18
CA ILE A 204 5.84 -17.35 -12.48
C ILE A 204 7.12 -18.20 -12.44
N SER A 205 8.15 -17.73 -11.74
CA SER A 205 9.48 -18.38 -11.69
C SER A 205 9.55 -19.52 -10.68
N ALA A 206 8.56 -19.70 -9.81
CA ALA A 206 8.54 -20.79 -8.86
C ALA A 206 8.07 -22.08 -9.54
N PRO A 207 8.85 -23.19 -9.52
CA PRO A 207 8.37 -24.46 -10.04
C PRO A 207 7.13 -24.91 -9.27
N GLU A 208 6.13 -25.43 -9.98
CA GLU A 208 4.98 -26.11 -9.36
C GLU A 208 5.53 -27.25 -8.46
N ARG A 209 5.20 -27.20 -7.17
CA ARG A 209 5.52 -28.27 -6.22
C ARG A 209 4.35 -29.22 -6.10
#